data_3747e2ae98f2506cea6b0d69f6805842
#
_entry.id   3747e2ae98f2506cea6b0d69f6805842
#
_cell.length_a   1.000
_cell.length_b   1.000
_cell.length_c   1.000
_cell.angle_alpha   90.00
_cell.angle_beta   90.00
_cell.angle_gamma   90.00
#
_symmetry.space_group_name_H-M   'P 1'
#
loop_
_entity.id
_entity.type
_entity.pdbx_description
1 polymer ?
#
loop_
_entity_poly.entity_id
_entity_poly.type
_entity_poly.pdbx_seq_one_letter_code
_entity_poly.pdbx_strand_id
1 'polypeptide(L)'
;MKVLGFLGSPRLSGICAQLLDSALAGAASKGAEVKRYDLIKLNIQHCMGCCKCMFDDPAQPIGRCPLKDDVPKLLQEYIAADGYILASPVYDGSVTALMKKFLERKIALTHRPQEA
;
A
#
# COMPACT_ATOMS: atom_id res chain seq x y z
N MET A 1 -12.91 6.11 12.18
CA MET A 1 -11.96 5.07 11.75
C MET A 1 -11.89 5.07 10.22
N LYS A 2 -10.70 4.94 9.68
CA LYS A 2 -10.48 4.94 8.24
C LYS A 2 -9.83 3.62 7.83
N VAL A 3 -10.43 2.94 6.84
CA VAL A 3 -9.94 1.66 6.33
C VAL A 3 -9.65 1.80 4.84
N LEU A 4 -8.44 1.43 4.43
CA LEU A 4 -8.01 1.45 3.03
C LEU A 4 -7.98 0.05 2.47
N GLY A 5 -8.46 -0.10 1.22
CA GLY A 5 -8.36 -1.35 0.48
C GLY A 5 -7.40 -1.19 -0.69
N PHE A 6 -6.58 -2.20 -0.93
CA PHE A 6 -5.62 -2.20 -2.03
C PHE A 6 -5.88 -3.39 -2.92
N LEU A 7 -6.24 -3.14 -4.17
CA LEU A 7 -6.51 -4.18 -5.15
C LEU A 7 -5.26 -4.43 -6.00
N GLY A 8 -4.70 -5.62 -5.86
CA GLY A 8 -3.53 -6.06 -6.61
C GLY A 8 -3.87 -6.90 -7.84
N SER A 9 -5.03 -6.66 -8.44
CA SER A 9 -5.48 -7.36 -9.65
C SER A 9 -5.54 -6.39 -10.82
N PRO A 10 -5.17 -6.82 -12.03
CA PRO A 10 -5.40 -6.02 -13.23
C PRO A 10 -6.89 -5.94 -13.62
N ARG A 11 -7.72 -6.82 -13.06
CA ARG A 11 -9.16 -6.84 -13.32
C ARG A 11 -9.89 -6.03 -12.26
N LEU A 12 -10.52 -4.92 -12.67
CA LEU A 12 -11.13 -3.98 -11.73
C LEU A 12 -12.51 -4.44 -11.23
N SER A 13 -13.09 -5.47 -11.84
CA SER A 13 -14.40 -6.03 -11.45
C SER A 13 -14.39 -7.55 -11.34
N GLY A 14 -13.22 -8.16 -11.19
CA GLY A 14 -13.08 -9.59 -11.00
C GLY A 14 -13.36 -10.03 -9.56
N ILE A 15 -13.03 -11.27 -9.23
CA ILE A 15 -13.34 -11.87 -7.93
C ILE A 15 -12.64 -11.13 -6.80
N CYS A 16 -11.35 -10.81 -6.95
CA CYS A 16 -10.62 -10.08 -5.91
C CYS A 16 -11.21 -8.71 -5.65
N ALA A 17 -11.64 -7.99 -6.71
CA ALA A 17 -12.30 -6.71 -6.56
C ALA A 17 -13.62 -6.85 -5.81
N GLN A 18 -14.41 -7.85 -6.13
CA GLN A 18 -15.69 -8.11 -5.45
C GLN A 18 -15.50 -8.45 -3.98
N LEU A 19 -14.51 -9.29 -3.67
CA LEU A 19 -14.20 -9.63 -2.27
C LEU A 19 -13.72 -8.40 -1.50
N LEU A 20 -12.87 -7.59 -2.11
CA LEU A 20 -12.39 -6.37 -1.48
C LEU A 20 -13.53 -5.39 -1.23
N ASP A 21 -14.41 -5.20 -2.22
CA ASP A 21 -15.56 -4.31 -2.08
C ASP A 21 -16.51 -4.79 -0.98
N SER A 22 -16.73 -6.10 -0.86
CA SER A 22 -17.55 -6.66 0.21
C SER A 22 -16.93 -6.41 1.57
N ALA A 23 -15.62 -6.58 1.71
CA ALA A 23 -14.92 -6.33 2.97
C ALA A 23 -14.98 -4.85 3.34
N LEU A 24 -14.78 -3.96 2.37
CA LEU A 24 -14.88 -2.51 2.60
C LEU A 24 -16.30 -2.11 2.98
N ALA A 25 -17.31 -2.70 2.33
CA ALA A 25 -18.71 -2.45 2.68
C ALA A 25 -19.01 -2.88 4.11
N GLY A 26 -18.43 -4.00 4.57
CA GLY A 26 -18.54 -4.45 5.94
C GLY A 26 -17.97 -3.44 6.93
N ALA A 27 -16.79 -2.90 6.63
CA ALA A 27 -16.19 -1.85 7.46
C ALA A 27 -17.05 -0.58 7.47
N ALA A 28 -17.55 -0.18 6.31
CA ALA A 28 -18.41 1.00 6.20
C ALA A 28 -19.70 0.84 6.99
N SER A 29 -20.25 -0.37 7.05
CA SER A 29 -21.49 -0.65 7.80
C SER A 29 -21.32 -0.42 9.31
N LYS A 30 -20.09 -0.43 9.79
CA LYS A 30 -19.74 -0.16 11.19
C LYS A 30 -19.25 1.27 11.41
N GLY A 31 -19.44 2.15 10.45
CA GLY A 31 -19.12 3.57 10.57
C GLY A 31 -17.73 3.96 10.08
N ALA A 32 -16.97 3.04 9.50
CA ALA A 32 -15.65 3.38 8.97
C ALA A 32 -15.75 4.16 7.66
N GLU A 33 -14.86 5.12 7.47
CA GLU A 33 -14.62 5.74 6.18
C GLU A 33 -13.73 4.79 5.38
N VAL A 34 -14.13 4.44 4.16
CA VAL A 34 -13.41 3.47 3.35
C VAL A 34 -12.98 4.05 2.01
N LYS A 35 -11.86 3.57 1.50
CA LYS A 35 -11.37 3.94 0.18
C LYS A 35 -10.65 2.75 -0.44
N ARG A 36 -10.90 2.51 -1.73
CA ARG A 36 -10.23 1.46 -2.49
C ARG A 36 -9.22 2.08 -3.43
N TYR A 37 -8.01 1.54 -3.43
CA TYR A 37 -6.96 1.88 -4.38
C TYR A 37 -6.77 0.74 -5.36
N ASP A 38 -6.88 1.04 -6.64
CA ASP A 38 -6.61 0.09 -7.72
C ASP A 38 -5.15 0.26 -8.15
N LEU A 39 -4.29 -0.65 -7.70
CA LEU A 39 -2.85 -0.50 -7.90
C LEU A 39 -2.46 -0.45 -9.38
N ILE A 40 -3.24 -1.10 -10.26
CA ILE A 40 -2.99 -1.04 -11.71
C ILE A 40 -3.09 0.38 -12.27
N LYS A 41 -3.87 1.24 -11.63
CA LYS A 41 -4.08 2.62 -12.09
C LYS A 41 -3.02 3.59 -11.56
N LEU A 42 -2.19 3.14 -10.63
CA LEU A 42 -1.18 3.98 -10.00
C LEU A 42 0.18 3.76 -10.63
N ASN A 43 0.97 4.83 -10.69
CA ASN A 43 2.36 4.72 -11.10
C ASN A 43 3.20 4.30 -9.89
N ILE A 44 3.50 3.02 -9.81
CA ILE A 44 4.29 2.43 -8.72
C ILE A 44 5.46 1.69 -9.35
N GLN A 45 6.66 2.21 -9.13
CA GLN A 45 7.89 1.55 -9.57
C GLN A 45 8.35 0.59 -8.47
N HIS A 46 9.01 -0.50 -8.86
CA HIS A 46 9.57 -1.42 -7.88
C HIS A 46 10.73 -0.78 -7.11
N CYS A 47 11.01 -1.27 -5.92
CA CYS A 47 12.13 -0.78 -5.12
C CYS A 47 13.46 -1.07 -5.82
N MET A 48 14.36 -0.10 -5.80
CA MET A 48 15.69 -0.22 -6.41
C MET A 48 16.76 -0.66 -5.39
N GLY A 49 16.39 -0.82 -4.14
CA GLY A 49 17.31 -1.31 -3.11
C GLY A 49 18.39 -0.33 -2.69
N CYS A 50 18.21 0.95 -2.94
CA CYS A 50 19.22 1.97 -2.59
C CYS A 50 19.30 2.26 -1.09
N CYS A 51 18.29 1.88 -0.31
CA CYS A 51 18.21 2.04 1.15
C CYS A 51 18.23 3.49 1.66
N LYS A 52 18.09 4.47 0.79
CA LYS A 52 18.12 5.88 1.20
C LYS A 52 17.00 6.23 2.17
N CYS A 53 15.80 5.65 1.96
CA CYS A 53 14.67 5.88 2.83
C CYS A 53 14.87 5.31 4.24
N MET A 54 15.60 4.19 4.36
CA MET A 54 15.87 3.55 5.66
C MET A 54 16.87 4.35 6.50
N PHE A 55 17.73 5.11 5.85
CA PHE A 55 18.76 5.90 6.51
C PHE A 55 18.46 7.40 6.48
N ASP A 56 17.23 7.76 6.13
CA ASP A 56 16.77 9.14 6.19
C ASP A 56 16.64 9.61 7.65
N ASP A 57 16.42 10.91 7.83
CA ASP A 57 16.21 11.51 9.14
C ASP A 57 15.10 10.74 9.88
N PRO A 58 15.38 10.16 11.06
CA PRO A 58 14.36 9.42 11.81
C PRO A 58 13.17 10.27 12.24
N ALA A 59 13.28 11.60 12.23
CA ALA A 59 12.17 12.50 12.50
C ALA A 59 11.15 12.52 11.35
N GLN A 60 11.52 12.05 10.16
CA GLN A 60 10.59 11.95 9.05
C GLN A 60 9.65 10.76 9.27
N PRO A 61 8.33 10.97 9.22
CA PRO A 61 7.37 9.86 9.40
C PRO A 61 7.46 8.84 8.27
N ILE A 62 7.89 9.27 7.09
CA ILE A 62 8.09 8.42 5.92
C ILE A 62 9.48 8.71 5.36
N GLY A 63 10.31 7.68 5.21
CA GLY A 63 11.60 7.84 4.58
C GLY A 63 11.45 8.34 3.14
N ARG A 64 12.31 9.27 2.75
CA ARG A 64 12.24 9.87 1.41
C ARG A 64 12.89 8.95 0.40
N CYS A 65 12.10 8.58 -0.61
CA CYS A 65 12.56 7.73 -1.72
C CYS A 65 12.95 8.60 -2.91
N PRO A 66 14.07 8.31 -3.60
CA PRO A 66 14.44 9.07 -4.78
C PRO A 66 13.54 8.81 -5.99
N LEU A 67 12.75 7.74 -5.99
CA LEU A 67 11.83 7.45 -7.08
C LEU A 67 10.66 8.43 -7.06
N LYS A 68 10.34 8.97 -8.23
CA LYS A 68 9.27 9.95 -8.40
C LYS A 68 8.06 9.25 -9.01
N ASP A 69 7.13 8.85 -8.16
CA ASP A 69 5.89 8.18 -8.58
C ASP A 69 4.80 8.46 -7.54
N ASP A 70 3.72 7.67 -7.56
CA ASP A 70 2.57 7.88 -6.69
C ASP A 70 2.77 7.38 -5.26
N VAL A 71 3.86 6.66 -4.97
CA VAL A 71 4.04 5.99 -3.69
C VAL A 71 4.18 6.93 -2.50
N PRO A 72 4.95 8.04 -2.57
CA PRO A 72 5.05 8.92 -1.40
C PRO A 72 3.69 9.43 -0.92
N LYS A 73 2.83 9.83 -1.86
CA LYS A 73 1.49 10.30 -1.54
C LYS A 73 0.61 9.18 -1.00
N LEU A 74 0.73 7.99 -1.59
CA LEU A 74 0.00 6.81 -1.14
C LEU A 74 0.39 6.42 0.29
N LEU A 75 1.67 6.50 0.63
CA LEU A 75 2.14 6.20 1.97
C LEU A 75 1.68 7.21 3.00
N GLN A 76 1.50 8.47 2.63
CA GLN A 76 0.89 9.46 3.53
C GLN A 76 -0.54 9.06 3.89
N GLU A 77 -1.32 8.61 2.92
CA GLU A 77 -2.66 8.09 3.16
C GLU A 77 -2.60 6.81 4.00
N TYR A 78 -1.62 5.96 3.74
CA TYR A 78 -1.44 4.70 4.44
C TYR A 78 -1.22 4.91 5.94
N ILE A 79 -0.30 5.79 6.32
CA ILE A 79 -0.01 6.01 7.74
C ILE A 79 -1.13 6.75 8.47
N ALA A 80 -1.98 7.47 7.74
CA ALA A 80 -3.12 8.16 8.34
C ALA A 80 -4.34 7.25 8.56
N ALA A 81 -4.32 6.04 8.02
CA ALA A 81 -5.44 5.11 8.14
C ALA A 81 -5.30 4.22 9.39
N ASP A 82 -6.42 3.64 9.80
CA ASP A 82 -6.48 2.77 10.98
C ASP A 82 -6.42 1.29 10.61
N GLY A 83 -6.83 0.92 9.41
CA GLY A 83 -6.83 -0.47 8.97
C GLY A 83 -6.65 -0.61 7.47
N TYR A 84 -6.25 -1.81 7.06
CA TYR A 84 -5.93 -2.10 5.66
C TYR A 84 -6.48 -3.44 5.26
N ILE A 85 -6.96 -3.52 4.03
CA ILE A 85 -7.38 -4.78 3.41
C ILE A 85 -6.65 -4.90 2.09
N LEU A 86 -5.90 -5.98 1.91
CA LEU A 86 -5.15 -6.22 0.69
C LEU A 86 -5.77 -7.42 -0.01
N ALA A 87 -6.08 -7.26 -1.30
CA ALA A 87 -6.65 -8.32 -2.11
C ALA A 87 -5.79 -8.53 -3.35
N SER A 88 -5.33 -9.76 -3.55
CA SER A 88 -4.49 -10.10 -4.69
C SER A 88 -4.82 -11.51 -5.18
N PRO A 89 -4.94 -11.72 -6.50
CA PRO A 89 -4.92 -13.08 -7.03
C PRO A 89 -3.54 -13.69 -6.81
N VAL A 90 -3.50 -15.01 -6.92
CA VAL A 90 -2.24 -15.76 -6.81
C VAL A 90 -1.71 -15.98 -8.22
N TYR A 91 -0.60 -15.33 -8.56
CA TYR A 91 0.11 -15.52 -9.81
C TYR A 91 1.47 -16.12 -9.49
N ASP A 92 1.74 -17.25 -10.10
CA ASP A 92 3.00 -17.99 -9.88
C ASP A 92 3.29 -18.22 -8.38
N GLY A 93 2.27 -18.65 -7.66
CA GLY A 93 2.40 -19.06 -6.25
C GLY A 93 2.54 -17.94 -5.23
N SER A 94 2.35 -16.68 -5.63
CA SER A 94 2.52 -15.54 -4.74
C SER A 94 1.54 -14.43 -5.09
N VAL A 95 1.67 -13.30 -4.42
CA VAL A 95 0.92 -12.09 -4.79
C VAL A 95 1.36 -11.61 -6.17
N THR A 96 0.52 -10.81 -6.82
CA THR A 96 0.85 -10.25 -8.14
C THR A 96 2.03 -9.27 -8.04
N ALA A 97 2.66 -9.02 -9.17
CA ALA A 97 3.70 -7.99 -9.27
C ALA A 97 3.15 -6.61 -8.87
N LEU A 98 1.90 -6.31 -9.21
CA LEU A 98 1.23 -5.08 -8.80
C LEU A 98 1.24 -4.92 -7.27
N MET A 99 0.83 -5.96 -6.57
CA MET A 99 0.82 -5.95 -5.10
C MET A 99 2.23 -5.92 -4.54
N LYS A 100 3.15 -6.70 -5.12
CA LYS A 100 4.52 -6.79 -4.61
C LYS A 100 5.26 -5.46 -4.75
N LYS A 101 5.08 -4.73 -5.84
CA LYS A 101 5.69 -3.40 -5.99
C LYS A 101 5.28 -2.47 -4.85
N PHE A 102 4.00 -2.47 -4.50
CA PHE A 102 3.51 -1.67 -3.40
C PHE A 102 4.11 -2.14 -2.07
N LEU A 103 4.10 -3.45 -1.82
CA LEU A 103 4.64 -4.02 -0.59
C LEU A 103 6.14 -3.70 -0.43
N GLU A 104 6.91 -3.79 -1.51
CA GLU A 104 8.33 -3.42 -1.47
C GLU A 104 8.55 -1.97 -1.10
N ARG A 105 7.74 -1.09 -1.67
CA ARG A 105 7.92 0.35 -1.47
C ARG A 105 7.50 0.80 -0.08
N LYS A 106 6.81 -0.05 0.68
CA LYS A 106 6.55 0.21 2.10
C LYS A 106 7.82 0.21 2.96
N ILE A 107 8.95 -0.19 2.40
CA ILE A 107 10.24 -0.10 3.09
C ILE A 107 10.52 1.32 3.58
N ALA A 108 9.96 2.34 2.92
CA ALA A 108 10.09 3.73 3.33
C ALA A 108 9.48 4.02 4.72
N LEU A 109 8.64 3.12 5.22
CA LEU A 109 8.07 3.20 6.57
C LEU A 109 8.97 2.53 7.61
N THR A 110 10.03 1.83 7.18
CA THR A 110 10.93 1.07 8.04
C THR A 110 12.17 1.91 8.30
N HIS A 111 12.09 2.83 9.26
CA HIS A 111 13.25 3.61 9.66
C HIS A 111 14.13 2.82 10.60
N ARG A 112 15.41 3.11 10.56
CA ARG A 112 16.29 2.62 11.62
C ARG A 112 15.88 3.23 12.94
N PRO A 113 15.86 2.44 14.03
CA PRO A 113 15.64 3.03 15.34
C PRO A 113 16.68 4.10 15.62
N GLN A 114 16.26 5.21 16.20
CA GLN A 114 17.19 6.25 16.63
C GLN A 114 18.07 5.76 17.77
N GLU A 115 17.46 4.97 18.63
CA GLU A 115 18.10 4.38 19.77
C GLU A 115 18.05 2.88 19.65
N ALA A 116 19.15 2.28 19.88
CA ALA A 116 19.23 0.83 19.96
C ALA A 116 19.00 0.39 21.40
#